data_f91d33957d4043cfd37f40971d804689
#
_entry.id   f91d33957d4043cfd37f40971d804689
#
_cell.length_a   1.000
_cell.length_b   1.000
_cell.length_c   1.000
_cell.angle_alpha   90.00
_cell.angle_beta   90.00
_cell.angle_gamma   90.00
#
_symmetry.space_group_name_H-M   'P 1'
#
loop_
_entity.id
_entity.type
_entity.pdbx_description
1 polymer ?
#
loop_
_entity_poly.entity_id
_entity_poly.type
_entity_poly.pdbx_seq_one_letter_code
_entity_poly.pdbx_strand_id
1 'polypeptide(L)'
;MSDLQALVSQLWIYPVKSCGGVSVLSANLTETGLEWDRAWMVVDAQGDFVSQREAPRMALIEPKMRHLEMVLRAPGMLALHVSLHEAEEPVQVTVWGETVKAYDMGALAGQWFTDFLSQTEEGRALGPLRLVRFDPEFQRASSTKWTQGVQALNQFSDGYPLLVLSAAALAEFNERLTAQGLPPVDMARFRPNVVLSEVAAHTEDHAKALTIVTDQRSVTLRPVKPCPRCSIPNVDPQTAELQPQVSAVLASYRQDARLEGAVTFGMNAIVTEGLVPANSDEPEAVLKVGQAVQVQVF
;
A
#
# COMPACT_ATOMS: atom_id res chain seq x y z
N MET A 1 -31.33 5.41 4.12
CA MET A 1 -29.88 5.48 3.99
C MET A 1 -29.61 6.37 2.80
N SER A 2 -28.90 7.47 2.98
CA SER A 2 -28.59 8.40 1.88
C SER A 2 -27.27 7.94 1.27
N ASP A 3 -27.31 7.49 0.02
CA ASP A 3 -26.08 7.23 -0.74
C ASP A 3 -25.37 8.56 -1.01
N LEU A 4 -24.08 8.62 -0.66
CA LEU A 4 -23.23 9.76 -0.98
C LEU A 4 -22.56 9.52 -2.34
N GLN A 5 -22.24 10.59 -3.03
CA GLN A 5 -21.44 10.51 -4.25
C GLN A 5 -20.02 10.98 -3.94
N ALA A 6 -19.05 10.28 -4.48
CA ALA A 6 -17.63 10.59 -4.40
C ALA A 6 -16.98 10.41 -5.77
N LEU A 7 -15.73 10.82 -5.89
CA LEU A 7 -14.88 10.55 -7.05
C LEU A 7 -13.60 9.84 -6.58
N VAL A 8 -13.07 8.96 -7.41
CA VAL A 8 -11.69 8.49 -7.29
C VAL A 8 -10.78 9.66 -7.68
N SER A 9 -10.17 10.33 -6.72
CA SER A 9 -9.31 11.49 -6.98
C SER A 9 -7.85 11.12 -7.22
N GLN A 10 -7.37 10.03 -6.62
CA GLN A 10 -6.03 9.51 -6.82
C GLN A 10 -6.03 7.98 -6.74
N LEU A 11 -5.14 7.37 -7.51
CA LEU A 11 -4.78 5.96 -7.43
C LEU A 11 -3.28 5.83 -7.20
N TRP A 12 -2.91 4.93 -6.30
CA TRP A 12 -1.51 4.68 -5.96
C TRP A 12 -1.25 3.18 -5.91
N ILE A 13 -0.10 2.79 -6.46
CA ILE A 13 0.48 1.47 -6.24
C ILE A 13 1.84 1.62 -5.56
N TYR A 14 2.23 0.63 -4.79
CA TYR A 14 3.52 0.57 -4.08
C TYR A 14 4.21 -0.73 -4.46
N PRO A 15 4.82 -0.83 -5.64
CA PRO A 15 5.29 -2.10 -6.19
C PRO A 15 6.19 -2.88 -5.22
N VAL A 16 7.13 -2.19 -4.59
CA VAL A 16 8.00 -2.77 -3.56
C VAL A 16 7.51 -2.36 -2.17
N LYS A 17 7.24 -3.35 -1.30
CA LYS A 17 6.86 -3.09 0.11
C LYS A 17 7.85 -2.12 0.75
N SER A 18 7.34 -1.09 1.41
CA SER A 18 8.12 -0.04 2.10
C SER A 18 8.93 0.91 1.21
N CYS A 19 9.03 0.72 -0.11
CA CYS A 19 9.60 1.72 -1.01
C CYS A 19 8.59 2.81 -1.39
N GLY A 20 9.00 3.80 -2.16
CA GLY A 20 8.17 4.87 -2.66
C GLY A 20 6.93 4.37 -3.42
N GLY A 21 5.90 5.20 -3.50
CA GLY A 21 4.68 4.92 -4.26
C GLY A 21 4.73 5.48 -5.68
N VAL A 22 3.88 4.92 -6.53
CA VAL A 22 3.64 5.40 -7.90
C VAL A 22 2.20 5.86 -7.99
N SER A 23 1.99 7.15 -8.26
CA SER A 23 0.67 7.66 -8.63
C SER A 23 0.36 7.24 -10.06
N VAL A 24 -0.81 6.65 -10.27
CA VAL A 24 -1.26 6.16 -11.57
C VAL A 24 -2.61 6.77 -11.93
N LEU A 25 -2.87 6.96 -13.22
CA LEU A 25 -4.17 7.42 -13.70
C LEU A 25 -5.18 6.27 -13.83
N SER A 26 -4.67 5.06 -13.98
CA SER A 26 -5.48 3.84 -14.04
C SER A 26 -4.68 2.64 -13.55
N ALA A 27 -5.39 1.64 -13.02
CA ALA A 27 -4.80 0.36 -12.62
C ALA A 27 -5.82 -0.77 -12.78
N ASN A 28 -5.38 -1.94 -13.19
CA ASN A 28 -6.20 -3.14 -13.21
C ASN A 28 -6.52 -3.56 -11.77
N LEU A 29 -7.75 -4.01 -11.55
CA LEU A 29 -8.19 -4.53 -10.26
C LEU A 29 -8.17 -6.05 -10.30
N THR A 30 -7.30 -6.64 -9.52
CA THR A 30 -7.12 -8.09 -9.38
C THR A 30 -7.69 -8.58 -8.04
N GLU A 31 -7.69 -9.87 -7.84
CA GLU A 31 -8.11 -10.49 -6.56
C GLU A 31 -7.21 -10.09 -5.37
N THR A 32 -5.97 -9.65 -5.62
CA THR A 32 -5.00 -9.22 -4.62
C THR A 32 -4.91 -7.69 -4.46
N GLY A 33 -5.82 -6.94 -5.08
CA GLY A 33 -5.86 -5.47 -5.07
C GLY A 33 -5.49 -4.86 -6.42
N LEU A 34 -4.84 -3.69 -6.42
CA LEU A 34 -4.36 -3.09 -7.66
C LEU A 34 -3.17 -3.87 -8.21
N GLU A 35 -3.14 -4.09 -9.51
CA GLU A 35 -2.05 -4.81 -10.18
C GLU A 35 -0.69 -4.20 -9.80
N TRP A 36 0.30 -5.06 -9.52
CA TRP A 36 1.64 -4.73 -9.06
C TRP A 36 1.75 -4.09 -7.67
N ASP A 37 0.66 -3.92 -6.94
CA ASP A 37 0.72 -3.35 -5.59
C ASP A 37 1.32 -4.35 -4.59
N ARG A 38 2.45 -4.00 -3.97
CA ARG A 38 3.23 -4.82 -3.02
C ARG A 38 3.55 -6.23 -3.57
N ALA A 39 3.83 -6.31 -4.88
CA ALA A 39 4.24 -7.56 -5.53
C ALA A 39 5.70 -7.92 -5.24
N TRP A 40 6.51 -6.98 -4.81
CA TRP A 40 7.90 -7.18 -4.39
C TRP A 40 8.14 -6.74 -2.95
N MET A 41 9.17 -7.34 -2.34
CA MET A 41 9.55 -7.07 -0.97
C MET A 41 11.06 -7.26 -0.80
N VAL A 42 11.66 -6.44 0.06
CA VAL A 42 13.05 -6.62 0.48
C VAL A 42 13.09 -7.47 1.74
N VAL A 43 13.98 -8.45 1.76
CA VAL A 43 14.18 -9.33 2.91
C VAL A 43 15.66 -9.36 3.30
N ASP A 44 15.92 -9.65 4.58
CA ASP A 44 17.24 -9.92 5.10
C ASP A 44 17.74 -11.35 4.78
N ALA A 45 18.89 -11.72 5.33
CA ALA A 45 19.47 -13.04 5.12
C ALA A 45 18.62 -14.18 5.74
N GLN A 46 17.78 -13.91 6.73
CA GLN A 46 16.86 -14.84 7.36
C GLN A 46 15.54 -15.00 6.59
N GLY A 47 15.27 -14.11 5.63
CA GLY A 47 14.04 -14.07 4.88
C GLY A 47 12.95 -13.23 5.55
N ASP A 48 13.27 -12.50 6.61
CA ASP A 48 12.36 -11.56 7.26
C ASP A 48 12.30 -10.24 6.48
N PHE A 49 11.10 -9.67 6.37
CA PHE A 49 10.94 -8.44 5.60
C PHE A 49 11.56 -7.21 6.27
N VAL A 50 12.18 -6.37 5.44
CA VAL A 50 12.73 -5.08 5.83
C VAL A 50 11.73 -3.97 5.52
N SER A 51 11.58 -3.01 6.42
CA SER A 51 10.65 -1.89 6.24
C SER A 51 11.27 -0.53 6.56
N GLN A 52 10.52 0.54 6.26
CA GLN A 52 10.92 1.91 6.64
C GLN A 52 11.09 2.11 8.15
N ARG A 53 10.62 1.19 8.98
CA ARG A 53 10.81 1.26 10.44
C ARG A 53 12.27 1.01 10.83
N GLU A 54 12.89 0.06 10.15
CA GLU A 54 14.29 -0.34 10.35
C GLU A 54 15.23 0.46 9.42
N ALA A 55 14.76 0.76 8.19
CA ALA A 55 15.52 1.44 7.15
C ALA A 55 14.69 2.58 6.51
N PRO A 56 14.59 3.76 7.14
CA PRO A 56 13.79 4.88 6.63
C PRO A 56 14.15 5.28 5.18
N ARG A 57 15.40 5.09 4.77
CA ARG A 57 15.87 5.36 3.41
C ARG A 57 15.16 4.54 2.32
N MET A 58 14.45 3.47 2.66
CA MET A 58 13.59 2.78 1.69
C MET A 58 12.55 3.72 1.06
N ALA A 59 12.13 4.76 1.78
CA ALA A 59 11.21 5.77 1.25
C ALA A 59 11.75 6.51 0.02
N LEU A 60 13.08 6.64 -0.09
CA LEU A 60 13.76 7.32 -1.19
C LEU A 60 13.94 6.46 -2.45
N ILE A 61 13.56 5.18 -2.39
CA ILE A 61 13.60 4.29 -3.55
C ILE A 61 12.32 4.49 -4.35
N GLU A 62 12.46 5.05 -5.55
CA GLU A 62 11.36 5.41 -6.44
C GLU A 62 11.16 4.35 -7.52
N PRO A 63 10.09 3.53 -7.45
CA PRO A 63 9.70 2.64 -8.52
C PRO A 63 9.07 3.41 -9.69
N LYS A 64 9.38 2.98 -10.91
CA LYS A 64 8.70 3.41 -12.12
C LYS A 64 8.32 2.19 -12.94
N MET A 65 7.02 1.96 -13.08
CA MET A 65 6.51 0.85 -13.88
C MET A 65 6.64 1.16 -15.38
N ARG A 66 7.09 0.19 -16.15
CA ARG A 66 7.13 0.17 -17.61
C ARG A 66 6.50 -1.12 -18.12
N HIS A 67 6.34 -1.26 -19.43
CA HIS A 67 5.63 -2.38 -20.03
C HIS A 67 6.16 -3.77 -19.60
N LEU A 68 7.48 -3.95 -19.54
CA LEU A 68 8.11 -5.25 -19.22
C LEU A 68 9.01 -5.22 -17.98
N GLU A 69 9.20 -4.05 -17.38
CA GLU A 69 10.14 -3.87 -16.28
C GLU A 69 9.66 -2.85 -15.25
N MET A 70 10.11 -3.02 -14.04
CA MET A 70 10.12 -1.98 -13.02
C MET A 70 11.52 -1.39 -12.94
N VAL A 71 11.62 -0.07 -13.03
CA VAL A 71 12.89 0.65 -12.85
C VAL A 71 12.91 1.28 -11.47
N LEU A 72 13.87 0.88 -10.64
CA LEU A 72 14.08 1.47 -9.32
C LEU A 72 15.19 2.52 -9.40
N ARG A 73 14.95 3.67 -8.78
CA ARG A 73 15.91 4.77 -8.64
C ARG A 73 16.08 5.14 -7.18
N ALA A 74 17.27 5.51 -6.80
CA ALA A 74 17.59 6.01 -5.47
C ALA A 74 18.75 7.02 -5.55
N PRO A 75 18.84 7.98 -4.61
CA PRO A 75 19.91 8.97 -4.60
C PRO A 75 21.31 8.33 -4.60
N GLY A 76 22.14 8.75 -5.55
CA GLY A 76 23.53 8.25 -5.67
C GLY A 76 23.68 6.85 -6.25
N MET A 77 22.59 6.19 -6.69
CA MET A 77 22.63 4.86 -7.28
C MET A 77 22.35 4.89 -8.78
N LEU A 78 22.96 3.96 -9.51
CA LEU A 78 22.51 3.66 -10.87
C LEU A 78 21.11 3.05 -10.83
N ALA A 79 20.31 3.28 -11.87
CA ALA A 79 18.97 2.68 -11.96
C ALA A 79 19.08 1.15 -12.00
N LEU A 80 18.25 0.48 -11.19
CA LEU A 80 18.08 -0.96 -11.24
C LEU A 80 16.87 -1.29 -12.11
N HIS A 81 17.04 -2.16 -13.09
CA HIS A 81 16.00 -2.68 -13.95
C HIS A 81 15.60 -4.08 -13.47
N VAL A 82 14.32 -4.26 -13.13
CA VAL A 82 13.76 -5.50 -12.62
C VAL A 82 12.70 -5.98 -13.60
N SER A 83 12.86 -7.18 -14.16
CA SER A 83 11.86 -7.79 -15.04
C SER A 83 10.54 -8.02 -14.30
N LEU A 84 9.40 -7.78 -14.96
CA LEU A 84 8.08 -8.09 -14.42
C LEU A 84 7.70 -9.57 -14.56
N HIS A 85 8.38 -10.32 -15.44
CA HIS A 85 8.00 -11.68 -15.82
C HIS A 85 9.07 -12.73 -15.51
N GLU A 86 10.27 -12.30 -15.17
CA GLU A 86 11.38 -13.20 -14.84
C GLU A 86 11.62 -13.19 -13.33
N ALA A 87 12.02 -14.33 -12.83
CA ALA A 87 12.45 -14.56 -11.45
C ALA A 87 13.50 -15.67 -11.47
N GLU A 88 14.42 -15.69 -10.49
CA GLU A 88 15.49 -16.69 -10.49
C GLU A 88 15.06 -17.95 -9.74
N GLU A 89 15.02 -17.95 -8.42
CA GLU A 89 14.82 -19.15 -7.64
C GLU A 89 13.60 -19.02 -6.70
N PRO A 90 12.82 -20.10 -6.52
CA PRO A 90 11.76 -20.13 -5.52
C PRO A 90 12.37 -20.08 -4.10
N VAL A 91 11.80 -19.23 -3.25
CA VAL A 91 12.22 -19.04 -1.86
C VAL A 91 11.01 -18.96 -0.94
N GLN A 92 11.25 -19.17 0.35
CA GLN A 92 10.27 -18.88 1.40
C GLN A 92 10.75 -17.68 2.20
N VAL A 93 9.81 -16.78 2.50
CA VAL A 93 10.07 -15.55 3.25
C VAL A 93 9.01 -15.35 4.33
N THR A 94 9.27 -14.46 5.27
CA THR A 94 8.37 -14.19 6.40
C THR A 94 7.74 -12.82 6.29
N VAL A 95 6.42 -12.75 6.43
CA VAL A 95 5.65 -11.50 6.53
C VAL A 95 4.76 -11.55 7.77
N TRP A 96 5.05 -10.75 8.79
CA TRP A 96 4.32 -10.75 10.05
C TRP A 96 4.20 -12.12 10.73
N GLY A 97 5.27 -12.94 10.64
CA GLY A 97 5.31 -14.29 11.20
C GLY A 97 4.63 -15.35 10.34
N GLU A 98 4.09 -14.99 9.18
CA GLU A 98 3.52 -15.90 8.20
C GLU A 98 4.57 -16.27 7.14
N THR A 99 4.76 -17.56 6.87
CA THR A 99 5.62 -18.03 5.79
C THR A 99 4.91 -17.88 4.45
N VAL A 100 5.55 -17.19 3.52
CA VAL A 100 5.03 -16.86 2.20
C VAL A 100 5.98 -17.38 1.12
N LYS A 101 5.42 -17.95 0.07
CA LYS A 101 6.19 -18.34 -1.12
C LYS A 101 6.51 -17.12 -1.97
N ALA A 102 7.73 -17.09 -2.47
CA ALA A 102 8.24 -15.99 -3.29
C ALA A 102 9.32 -16.50 -4.25
N TYR A 103 9.75 -15.63 -5.14
CA TYR A 103 10.90 -15.85 -6.02
C TYR A 103 11.98 -14.81 -5.75
N ASP A 104 13.21 -15.24 -5.66
CA ASP A 104 14.38 -14.36 -5.62
C ASP A 104 14.51 -13.61 -6.96
N MET A 105 14.84 -12.33 -6.91
CA MET A 105 15.03 -11.48 -8.11
C MET A 105 16.51 -11.33 -8.47
N GLY A 106 17.38 -12.17 -7.89
CA GLY A 106 18.76 -12.32 -8.25
C GLY A 106 19.75 -11.44 -7.49
N ALA A 107 21.00 -11.85 -7.58
CA ALA A 107 22.09 -11.26 -6.82
C ALA A 107 22.31 -9.77 -7.11
N LEU A 108 22.08 -9.31 -8.35
CA LEU A 108 22.23 -7.90 -8.71
C LEU A 108 21.21 -7.02 -7.96
N ALA A 109 19.97 -7.46 -7.89
CA ALA A 109 18.93 -6.74 -7.16
C ALA A 109 19.24 -6.72 -5.66
N GLY A 110 19.61 -7.85 -5.07
CA GLY A 110 20.01 -7.93 -3.67
C GLY A 110 21.19 -7.01 -3.33
N GLN A 111 22.25 -7.01 -4.15
CA GLN A 111 23.42 -6.15 -3.97
C GLN A 111 23.04 -4.66 -4.06
N TRP A 112 22.18 -4.29 -5.01
CA TRP A 112 21.74 -2.90 -5.17
C TRP A 112 21.04 -2.36 -3.91
N PHE A 113 20.12 -3.15 -3.32
CA PHE A 113 19.47 -2.78 -2.06
C PHE A 113 20.44 -2.73 -0.89
N THR A 114 21.36 -3.71 -0.82
CA THR A 114 22.40 -3.73 0.22
C THR A 114 23.28 -2.49 0.13
N ASP A 115 23.77 -2.14 -1.05
CA ASP A 115 24.65 -0.98 -1.26
C ASP A 115 23.96 0.34 -0.93
N PHE A 116 22.68 0.47 -1.30
CA PHE A 116 21.94 1.70 -1.00
C PHE A 116 21.62 1.85 0.48
N LEU A 117 21.11 0.81 1.13
CA LEU A 117 20.67 0.89 2.52
C LEU A 117 21.84 0.89 3.49
N SER A 118 22.94 0.19 3.19
CA SER A 118 24.16 0.17 4.04
C SER A 118 24.90 1.50 4.14
N GLN A 119 24.45 2.55 3.45
CA GLN A 119 25.01 3.90 3.59
C GLN A 119 24.70 4.52 4.96
N THR A 120 23.78 3.96 5.75
CA THR A 120 23.51 4.34 7.15
C THR A 120 23.92 3.22 8.10
N GLU A 121 24.01 3.53 9.40
CA GLU A 121 24.36 2.55 10.43
C GLU A 121 23.27 1.49 10.58
N GLU A 122 22.01 1.93 10.61
CA GLU A 122 20.84 1.06 10.72
C GLU A 122 20.79 0.09 9.53
N GLY A 123 21.01 0.60 8.31
CA GLY A 123 21.02 -0.22 7.11
C GLY A 123 22.19 -1.21 7.07
N ARG A 124 23.39 -0.85 7.58
CA ARG A 124 24.50 -1.81 7.71
C ARG A 124 24.18 -2.95 8.68
N ALA A 125 23.42 -2.67 9.72
CA ALA A 125 23.02 -3.68 10.70
C ALA A 125 22.11 -4.75 10.13
N LEU A 126 21.40 -4.48 9.01
CA LEU A 126 20.54 -5.45 8.33
C LEU A 126 21.33 -6.54 7.59
N GLY A 127 22.61 -6.31 7.29
CA GLY A 127 23.44 -7.24 6.53
C GLY A 127 23.05 -7.34 5.04
N PRO A 128 23.37 -8.46 4.38
CA PRO A 128 23.01 -8.68 2.97
C PRO A 128 21.51 -8.77 2.78
N LEU A 129 21.00 -8.08 1.75
CA LEU A 129 19.59 -8.02 1.42
C LEU A 129 19.26 -8.75 0.13
N ARG A 130 18.01 -9.15 -0.04
CA ARG A 130 17.47 -9.73 -1.27
C ARG A 130 16.18 -9.03 -1.64
N LEU A 131 15.93 -8.85 -2.94
CA LEU A 131 14.63 -8.48 -3.47
C LEU A 131 13.90 -9.77 -3.84
N VAL A 132 12.67 -9.92 -3.36
CA VAL A 132 11.84 -11.08 -3.69
C VAL A 132 10.52 -10.63 -4.31
N ARG A 133 9.97 -11.46 -5.20
CA ARG A 133 8.66 -11.30 -5.82
C ARG A 133 7.69 -12.31 -5.22
N PHE A 134 6.48 -11.88 -4.92
CA PHE A 134 5.40 -12.77 -4.46
C PHE A 134 5.12 -13.85 -5.51
N ASP A 135 4.98 -15.10 -5.08
CA ASP A 135 4.59 -16.21 -5.95
C ASP A 135 3.10 -16.04 -6.32
N PRO A 136 2.77 -15.78 -7.60
CA PRO A 136 1.38 -15.54 -8.01
C PRO A 136 0.45 -16.76 -7.81
N GLU A 137 1.02 -17.96 -7.66
CA GLU A 137 0.26 -19.18 -7.37
C GLU A 137 0.00 -19.38 -5.87
N PHE A 138 0.66 -18.60 -5.01
CA PHE A 138 0.48 -18.68 -3.57
C PHE A 138 -0.72 -17.82 -3.13
N GLN A 139 -1.63 -18.41 -2.37
CA GLN A 139 -2.80 -17.70 -1.85
C GLN A 139 -2.57 -17.26 -0.40
N ARG A 140 -2.29 -15.98 -0.20
CA ARG A 140 -2.21 -15.37 1.11
C ARG A 140 -3.53 -14.71 1.47
N ALA A 141 -4.27 -15.30 2.41
CA ALA A 141 -5.60 -14.82 2.79
C ALA A 141 -5.54 -13.69 3.83
N SER A 142 -6.40 -12.69 3.67
CA SER A 142 -6.67 -11.68 4.68
C SER A 142 -7.41 -12.28 5.89
N SER A 143 -7.25 -11.68 7.07
CA SER A 143 -7.90 -12.15 8.30
C SER A 143 -9.43 -12.17 8.18
N THR A 144 -10.03 -13.33 8.36
CA THR A 144 -11.49 -13.56 8.30
C THR A 144 -12.26 -12.83 9.41
N LYS A 145 -11.58 -12.48 10.50
CA LYS A 145 -12.18 -11.72 11.62
C LYS A 145 -12.82 -10.41 11.14
N TRP A 146 -12.19 -9.72 10.19
CA TRP A 146 -12.66 -8.43 9.70
C TRP A 146 -13.38 -8.51 8.35
N THR A 147 -13.12 -9.55 7.56
CA THR A 147 -13.82 -9.73 6.27
C THR A 147 -15.18 -10.39 6.41
N GLN A 148 -15.60 -10.73 7.64
CA GLN A 148 -16.87 -11.41 7.92
C GLN A 148 -17.04 -12.70 7.09
N GLY A 149 -15.95 -13.46 6.97
CA GLY A 149 -15.93 -14.73 6.23
C GLY A 149 -15.76 -14.63 4.72
N VAL A 150 -15.72 -13.42 4.16
CA VAL A 150 -15.39 -13.25 2.72
C VAL A 150 -13.90 -13.51 2.53
N GLN A 151 -13.58 -14.41 1.62
CA GLN A 151 -12.18 -14.65 1.23
C GLN A 151 -11.67 -13.43 0.46
N ALA A 152 -10.54 -12.89 0.88
CA ALA A 152 -9.84 -11.84 0.19
C ALA A 152 -8.35 -12.16 0.22
N LEU A 153 -7.70 -12.05 -0.92
CA LEU A 153 -6.28 -12.35 -1.08
C LEU A 153 -5.47 -11.05 -1.05
N ASN A 154 -4.23 -11.16 -0.66
CA ASN A 154 -3.27 -10.06 -0.72
C ASN A 154 -1.86 -10.62 -0.93
N GLN A 155 -0.95 -9.79 -1.42
CA GLN A 155 0.45 -10.17 -1.63
C GLN A 155 1.30 -9.79 -0.40
N PHE A 156 2.31 -8.96 -0.55
CA PHE A 156 3.14 -8.50 0.57
C PHE A 156 2.55 -7.31 1.33
N SER A 157 1.28 -6.94 1.10
CA SER A 157 0.60 -5.94 1.93
C SER A 157 0.47 -6.42 3.39
N ASP A 158 0.20 -5.49 4.32
CA ASP A 158 0.22 -5.81 5.75
C ASP A 158 -0.91 -6.77 6.18
N GLY A 159 -1.97 -6.88 5.39
CA GLY A 159 -3.03 -7.85 5.69
C GLY A 159 -4.31 -7.69 4.86
N TYR A 160 -4.40 -6.65 4.02
CA TYR A 160 -5.54 -6.40 3.15
C TYR A 160 -5.09 -5.87 1.79
N PRO A 161 -5.83 -6.16 0.70
CA PRO A 161 -5.43 -5.79 -0.65
C PRO A 161 -5.45 -4.29 -0.93
N LEU A 162 -6.31 -3.53 -0.25
CA LEU A 162 -6.52 -2.12 -0.54
C LEU A 162 -6.56 -1.28 0.75
N LEU A 163 -6.09 -0.05 0.65
CA LEU A 163 -6.28 1.01 1.64
C LEU A 163 -7.01 2.18 0.97
N VAL A 164 -8.13 2.61 1.57
CA VAL A 164 -8.93 3.74 1.11
C VAL A 164 -8.79 4.89 2.08
N LEU A 165 -8.67 6.11 1.54
CA LEU A 165 -8.61 7.37 2.28
C LEU A 165 -9.43 8.44 1.57
N SER A 166 -10.00 9.38 2.31
CA SER A 166 -10.57 10.60 1.74
C SER A 166 -9.53 11.72 1.67
N ALA A 167 -9.55 12.51 0.59
CA ALA A 167 -8.70 13.70 0.46
C ALA A 167 -8.98 14.71 1.57
N ALA A 168 -10.25 14.83 1.98
CA ALA A 168 -10.68 15.69 3.07
C ALA A 168 -10.07 15.28 4.42
N ALA A 169 -9.85 13.97 4.67
CA ALA A 169 -9.16 13.50 5.89
C ALA A 169 -7.71 13.99 5.96
N LEU A 170 -7.00 13.98 4.83
CA LEU A 170 -5.66 14.57 4.77
C LEU A 170 -5.69 16.09 4.97
N ALA A 171 -6.66 16.78 4.37
CA ALA A 171 -6.81 18.23 4.53
C ALA A 171 -7.03 18.59 6.02
N GLU A 172 -7.97 17.92 6.70
CA GLU A 172 -8.20 18.10 8.14
C GLU A 172 -6.94 17.82 8.97
N PHE A 173 -6.21 16.77 8.64
CA PHE A 173 -4.97 16.43 9.32
C PHE A 173 -3.91 17.53 9.13
N ASN A 174 -3.78 18.07 7.91
CA ASN A 174 -2.83 19.15 7.61
C ASN A 174 -3.21 20.47 8.28
N GLU A 175 -4.50 20.76 8.44
CA GLU A 175 -4.97 21.90 9.24
C GLU A 175 -4.52 21.76 10.71
N ARG A 176 -4.61 20.57 11.29
CA ARG A 176 -4.17 20.30 12.67
C ARG A 176 -2.66 20.42 12.83
N LEU A 177 -1.88 19.95 11.84
CA LEU A 177 -0.43 20.15 11.81
C LEU A 177 -0.09 21.63 11.76
N THR A 178 -0.70 22.38 10.84
CA THR A 178 -0.47 23.82 10.64
C THR A 178 -0.85 24.63 11.89
N ALA A 179 -1.94 24.26 12.57
CA ALA A 179 -2.35 24.89 13.83
C ALA A 179 -1.32 24.71 14.96
N GLN A 180 -0.45 23.72 14.86
CA GLN A 180 0.68 23.48 15.79
C GLN A 180 2.01 24.03 15.26
N GLY A 181 2.01 24.77 14.15
CA GLY A 181 3.22 25.31 13.52
C GLY A 181 4.06 24.27 12.79
N LEU A 182 3.47 23.12 12.46
CA LEU A 182 4.12 22.02 11.75
C LEU A 182 3.80 22.11 10.23
N PRO A 183 4.73 21.67 9.37
CA PRO A 183 4.48 21.65 7.93
C PRO A 183 3.40 20.61 7.56
N PRO A 184 2.62 20.86 6.50
CA PRO A 184 1.70 19.88 5.96
C PRO A 184 2.46 18.67 5.39
N VAL A 185 1.77 17.54 5.29
CA VAL A 185 2.31 16.28 4.76
C VAL A 185 1.52 15.79 3.55
N ASP A 186 2.15 14.96 2.75
CA ASP A 186 1.56 14.38 1.55
C ASP A 186 0.79 13.07 1.82
N MET A 187 -0.16 12.78 0.94
CA MET A 187 -0.95 11.55 0.96
C MET A 187 -0.07 10.29 0.92
N ALA A 188 1.05 10.35 0.21
CA ALA A 188 2.00 9.25 0.06
C ALA A 188 2.53 8.68 1.39
N ARG A 189 2.58 9.48 2.47
CA ARG A 189 2.97 9.01 3.82
C ARG A 189 2.04 7.93 4.37
N PHE A 190 0.76 8.01 4.02
CA PHE A 190 -0.27 7.08 4.48
C PHE A 190 -0.43 5.88 3.58
N ARG A 191 0.15 5.91 2.38
CA ARG A 191 0.25 4.81 1.42
C ARG A 191 -1.11 4.22 1.00
N PRO A 192 -2.14 5.04 0.70
CA PRO A 192 -3.42 4.54 0.22
C PRO A 192 -3.30 3.99 -1.21
N ASN A 193 -4.25 3.12 -1.58
CA ASN A 193 -4.43 2.70 -2.96
C ASN A 193 -5.47 3.56 -3.68
N VAL A 194 -6.57 3.90 -2.99
CA VAL A 194 -7.68 4.70 -3.52
C VAL A 194 -7.89 5.90 -2.63
N VAL A 195 -7.88 7.09 -3.21
CA VAL A 195 -8.22 8.35 -2.53
C VAL A 195 -9.54 8.86 -3.08
N LEU A 196 -10.49 9.12 -2.18
CA LEU A 196 -11.82 9.66 -2.50
C LEU A 196 -11.83 11.18 -2.33
N SER A 197 -12.48 11.89 -3.26
CA SER A 197 -12.84 13.30 -3.11
C SER A 197 -14.36 13.50 -3.10
N GLU A 198 -14.80 14.73 -2.91
CA GLU A 198 -16.22 15.13 -2.85
C GLU A 198 -17.01 14.50 -1.69
N VAL A 199 -16.30 14.04 -0.67
CA VAL A 199 -16.87 13.53 0.57
C VAL A 199 -16.23 14.20 1.78
N ALA A 200 -16.91 14.19 2.91
CA ALA A 200 -16.37 14.70 4.16
C ALA A 200 -15.15 13.90 4.64
N ALA A 201 -14.35 14.53 5.50
CA ALA A 201 -13.22 13.86 6.12
C ALA A 201 -13.68 12.57 6.84
N HIS A 202 -12.91 11.49 6.64
CA HIS A 202 -13.15 10.19 7.27
C HIS A 202 -14.48 9.52 6.89
N THR A 203 -15.10 9.88 5.76
CA THR A 203 -16.29 9.19 5.24
C THR A 203 -16.05 7.70 5.07
N GLU A 204 -14.84 7.31 4.71
CA GLU A 204 -14.42 5.89 4.58
C GLU A 204 -14.59 5.08 5.87
N ASP A 205 -14.50 5.70 7.05
CA ASP A 205 -14.65 5.02 8.35
C ASP A 205 -16.08 4.54 8.61
N HIS A 206 -17.04 5.16 7.94
CA HIS A 206 -18.48 4.89 8.06
C HIS A 206 -19.09 4.27 6.80
N ALA A 207 -18.27 4.03 5.78
CA ALA A 207 -18.73 3.42 4.55
C ALA A 207 -18.93 1.91 4.73
N LYS A 208 -20.11 1.43 4.33
CA LYS A 208 -20.45 0.02 4.24
C LYS A 208 -19.97 -0.59 2.93
N ALA A 209 -20.11 0.16 1.85
CA ALA A 209 -19.69 -0.22 0.50
C ALA A 209 -19.34 1.00 -0.33
N LEU A 210 -18.40 0.82 -1.25
CA LEU A 210 -17.94 1.81 -2.23
C LEU A 210 -18.11 1.17 -3.61
N THR A 211 -19.14 1.53 -4.35
CA THR A 211 -19.40 0.99 -5.69
C THR A 211 -18.86 1.95 -6.73
N ILE A 212 -17.89 1.48 -7.51
CA ILE A 212 -17.20 2.23 -8.57
C ILE A 212 -17.69 1.72 -9.93
N VAL A 213 -18.18 2.61 -10.78
CA VAL A 213 -18.58 2.27 -12.14
C VAL A 213 -17.37 2.37 -13.04
N THR A 214 -16.90 1.24 -13.54
CA THR A 214 -15.82 1.18 -14.53
C THR A 214 -16.37 1.02 -15.95
N ASP A 215 -15.51 1.13 -16.95
CA ASP A 215 -15.93 0.94 -18.35
C ASP A 215 -16.35 -0.50 -18.64
N GLN A 216 -15.83 -1.47 -17.86
CA GLN A 216 -16.10 -2.89 -18.05
C GLN A 216 -17.32 -3.35 -17.24
N ARG A 217 -17.38 -2.96 -15.96
CA ARG A 217 -18.40 -3.38 -15.01
C ARG A 217 -18.40 -2.52 -13.76
N SER A 218 -19.39 -2.63 -12.91
CA SER A 218 -19.33 -2.09 -11.56
C SER A 218 -18.51 -2.98 -10.65
N VAL A 219 -17.68 -2.38 -9.80
CA VAL A 219 -16.93 -3.08 -8.75
C VAL A 219 -17.34 -2.54 -7.39
N THR A 220 -17.40 -3.41 -6.39
CA THR A 220 -17.72 -3.01 -5.02
C THR A 220 -16.53 -3.29 -4.11
N LEU A 221 -15.99 -2.22 -3.51
CA LEU A 221 -15.02 -2.30 -2.44
C LEU A 221 -15.75 -2.21 -1.10
N ARG A 222 -15.41 -3.08 -0.16
CA ARG A 222 -15.94 -3.04 1.20
C ARG A 222 -14.83 -2.65 2.17
N PRO A 223 -14.91 -1.46 2.81
CA PRO A 223 -14.09 -1.13 3.96
C PRO A 223 -14.37 -2.12 5.10
N VAL A 224 -13.33 -2.75 5.62
CA VAL A 224 -13.50 -3.84 6.60
C VAL A 224 -12.84 -3.56 7.93
N LYS A 225 -11.69 -2.89 7.93
CA LYS A 225 -10.90 -2.67 9.14
C LYS A 225 -10.26 -1.27 9.13
N PRO A 226 -10.42 -0.47 10.20
CA PRO A 226 -9.62 0.74 10.34
C PRO A 226 -8.14 0.40 10.20
N CYS A 227 -7.38 1.24 9.50
CA CYS A 227 -5.95 1.01 9.31
C CYS A 227 -5.17 1.54 10.53
N PRO A 228 -4.69 0.66 11.44
CA PRO A 228 -3.85 1.10 12.54
C PRO A 228 -2.53 1.61 11.97
N ARG A 229 -2.09 2.75 12.48
CA ARG A 229 -0.87 3.40 11.97
C ARG A 229 0.34 3.02 12.83
N CYS A 230 1.37 2.53 12.17
CA CYS A 230 2.70 2.36 12.74
C CYS A 230 3.52 3.66 12.59
N SER A 231 4.82 3.60 12.81
CA SER A 231 5.73 4.75 12.69
C SER A 231 6.05 5.16 11.23
N ILE A 232 5.65 4.38 10.23
CA ILE A 232 5.97 4.70 8.80
C ILE A 232 5.49 6.10 8.37
N PRO A 233 4.30 6.61 8.74
CA PRO A 233 3.91 7.98 8.42
C PRO A 233 4.84 9.07 8.96
N ASN A 234 5.68 8.76 9.95
CA ASN A 234 6.69 9.68 10.44
C ASN A 234 7.90 9.82 9.51
N VAL A 235 8.10 8.89 8.58
CA VAL A 235 9.19 8.98 7.61
C VAL A 235 8.81 9.96 6.52
N ASP A 236 9.63 10.98 6.30
CA ASP A 236 9.48 11.87 5.18
C ASP A 236 9.86 11.13 3.89
N PRO A 237 8.95 11.01 2.90
CA PRO A 237 9.22 10.24 1.69
C PRO A 237 10.26 10.89 0.76
N GLN A 238 10.59 12.17 0.96
CA GLN A 238 11.56 12.90 0.15
C GLN A 238 12.95 12.96 0.76
N THR A 239 13.05 12.92 2.10
CA THR A 239 14.32 13.08 2.83
C THR A 239 14.70 11.86 3.67
N ALA A 240 13.77 10.96 3.91
CA ALA A 240 13.86 9.85 4.88
C ALA A 240 14.04 10.30 6.35
N GLU A 241 13.87 11.58 6.64
CA GLU A 241 13.91 12.10 8.01
C GLU A 241 12.72 11.64 8.83
N LEU A 242 12.95 11.36 10.10
CA LEU A 242 11.90 10.97 11.04
C LEU A 242 11.22 12.20 11.64
N GLN A 243 9.92 12.30 11.49
CA GLN A 243 9.07 13.38 11.99
C GLN A 243 8.00 12.81 12.94
N PRO A 244 8.34 12.44 14.19
CA PRO A 244 7.44 11.75 15.12
C PRO A 244 6.21 12.58 15.50
N GLN A 245 6.23 13.90 15.29
CA GLN A 245 5.09 14.79 15.48
C GLN A 245 3.88 14.39 14.59
N VAL A 246 4.09 13.75 13.44
CA VAL A 246 3.01 13.26 12.58
C VAL A 246 2.13 12.25 13.31
N SER A 247 2.74 11.22 13.92
CA SER A 247 2.00 10.25 14.74
C SER A 247 1.42 10.89 16.01
N ALA A 248 2.11 11.86 16.63
CA ALA A 248 1.61 12.54 17.82
C ALA A 248 0.32 13.33 17.55
N VAL A 249 0.25 14.06 16.43
CA VAL A 249 -0.97 14.78 16.02
C VAL A 249 -2.09 13.80 15.70
N LEU A 250 -1.83 12.69 14.97
CA LEU A 250 -2.85 11.66 14.74
C LEU A 250 -3.38 11.09 16.04
N ALA A 251 -2.51 10.77 17.00
CA ALA A 251 -2.87 10.19 18.29
C ALA A 251 -3.80 11.11 19.10
N SER A 252 -3.77 12.43 18.87
CA SER A 252 -4.60 13.38 19.59
C SER A 252 -6.11 13.29 19.25
N TYR A 253 -6.49 12.67 18.11
CA TYR A 253 -7.90 12.65 17.67
C TYR A 253 -8.33 11.40 16.90
N ARG A 254 -7.41 10.49 16.54
CA ARG A 254 -7.69 9.31 15.70
C ARG A 254 -7.57 7.97 16.44
N GLN A 255 -7.87 7.95 17.73
CA GLN A 255 -7.95 6.70 18.49
C GLN A 255 -9.25 5.97 18.17
N ASP A 256 -9.18 4.67 17.84
CA ASP A 256 -10.32 3.86 17.45
C ASP A 256 -10.63 2.78 18.50
N ALA A 257 -11.83 2.85 19.08
CA ALA A 257 -12.26 1.90 20.11
C ALA A 257 -12.39 0.46 19.56
N ARG A 258 -12.65 0.27 18.26
CA ARG A 258 -12.71 -1.06 17.61
C ARG A 258 -11.37 -1.79 17.64
N LEU A 259 -10.27 -1.05 17.85
CA LEU A 259 -8.89 -1.53 17.90
C LEU A 259 -8.21 -1.16 19.23
N GLU A 260 -8.97 -1.18 20.34
CA GLU A 260 -8.46 -0.96 21.69
C GLU A 260 -7.74 0.39 21.86
N GLY A 261 -8.20 1.42 21.13
CA GLY A 261 -7.60 2.76 21.17
C GLY A 261 -6.39 2.95 20.26
N ALA A 262 -6.09 2.01 19.37
CA ALA A 262 -5.03 2.20 18.38
C ALA A 262 -5.31 3.41 17.49
N VAL A 263 -4.26 4.15 17.14
CA VAL A 263 -4.36 5.30 16.25
C VAL A 263 -4.60 4.80 14.83
N THR A 264 -5.66 5.29 14.18
CA THR A 264 -6.07 4.85 12.84
C THR A 264 -6.15 6.00 11.85
N PHE A 265 -5.91 5.72 10.56
CA PHE A 265 -6.12 6.68 9.49
C PHE A 265 -6.36 5.94 8.17
N GLY A 266 -7.58 6.06 7.64
CA GLY A 266 -8.08 5.31 6.50
C GLY A 266 -8.58 3.91 6.82
N MET A 267 -9.18 3.27 5.84
CA MET A 267 -9.82 1.95 5.96
C MET A 267 -9.18 0.93 5.03
N ASN A 268 -8.76 -0.19 5.60
CA ASN A 268 -8.45 -1.38 4.81
C ASN A 268 -9.74 -1.88 4.14
N ALA A 269 -9.67 -2.22 2.87
CA ALA A 269 -10.81 -2.65 2.09
C ALA A 269 -10.50 -3.92 1.30
N ILE A 270 -11.56 -4.66 0.99
CA ILE A 270 -11.54 -5.85 0.12
C ILE A 270 -12.48 -5.64 -1.05
N VAL A 271 -12.26 -6.36 -2.14
CA VAL A 271 -13.18 -6.41 -3.28
C VAL A 271 -14.23 -7.47 -2.97
N THR A 272 -15.52 -7.12 -3.08
CA THR A 272 -16.63 -8.05 -2.83
C THR A 272 -17.41 -8.39 -4.09
N GLU A 273 -17.36 -7.53 -5.11
CA GLU A 273 -18.06 -7.72 -6.37
C GLU A 273 -17.24 -7.13 -7.54
N GLY A 274 -17.43 -7.68 -8.72
CA GLY A 274 -16.85 -7.17 -9.95
C GLY A 274 -15.47 -7.72 -10.29
N LEU A 275 -14.91 -8.66 -9.52
CA LEU A 275 -13.73 -9.42 -9.91
C LEU A 275 -14.10 -10.42 -11.01
N VAL A 276 -13.16 -10.62 -11.91
CA VAL A 276 -13.26 -11.64 -12.97
C VAL A 276 -12.58 -12.91 -12.47
N PRO A 277 -13.19 -14.09 -12.66
CA PRO A 277 -12.53 -15.35 -12.34
C PRO A 277 -11.20 -15.51 -13.12
N ALA A 278 -10.19 -16.08 -12.47
CA ALA A 278 -8.82 -16.17 -13.00
C ALA A 278 -8.70 -16.86 -14.39
N ASN A 279 -9.69 -17.65 -14.82
CA ASN A 279 -9.71 -18.34 -16.10
C ASN A 279 -10.79 -17.81 -17.06
N SER A 280 -11.28 -16.61 -16.84
CA SER A 280 -12.29 -15.98 -17.69
C SER A 280 -11.62 -15.20 -18.82
N ASP A 281 -12.22 -15.23 -20.01
CA ASP A 281 -11.84 -14.36 -21.14
C ASP A 281 -12.36 -12.92 -21.00
N GLU A 282 -13.09 -12.63 -19.93
CA GLU A 282 -13.61 -11.29 -19.68
C GLU A 282 -12.49 -10.34 -19.25
N PRO A 283 -12.50 -9.08 -19.71
CA PRO A 283 -11.49 -8.10 -19.29
C PRO A 283 -11.61 -7.77 -17.80
N GLU A 284 -10.49 -7.65 -17.14
CA GLU A 284 -10.44 -7.15 -15.75
C GLU A 284 -11.03 -5.74 -15.64
N ALA A 285 -11.57 -5.40 -14.47
CA ALA A 285 -12.01 -4.06 -14.20
C ALA A 285 -10.81 -3.12 -14.06
N VAL A 286 -10.87 -1.97 -14.70
CA VAL A 286 -9.83 -0.93 -14.63
C VAL A 286 -10.36 0.23 -13.81
N LEU A 287 -9.76 0.45 -12.64
CA LEU A 287 -10.00 1.65 -11.87
C LEU A 287 -9.29 2.84 -12.52
N LYS A 288 -9.97 3.99 -12.58
CA LYS A 288 -9.42 5.22 -13.16
C LYS A 288 -9.69 6.41 -12.26
N VAL A 289 -8.76 7.34 -12.23
CA VAL A 289 -8.97 8.67 -11.64
C VAL A 289 -10.13 9.36 -12.37
N GLY A 290 -11.03 9.99 -11.60
CA GLY A 290 -12.25 10.64 -12.10
C GLY A 290 -13.49 9.75 -12.15
N GLN A 291 -13.38 8.44 -11.86
CA GLN A 291 -14.57 7.58 -11.79
C GLN A 291 -15.47 7.94 -10.61
N ALA A 292 -16.78 7.90 -10.88
CA ALA A 292 -17.79 8.10 -9.85
C ALA A 292 -17.84 6.91 -8.88
N VAL A 293 -18.01 7.22 -7.61
CA VAL A 293 -18.12 6.25 -6.51
C VAL A 293 -19.43 6.50 -5.76
N GLN A 294 -20.29 5.50 -5.73
CA GLN A 294 -21.45 5.50 -4.84
C GLN A 294 -21.02 4.98 -3.47
N VAL A 295 -21.16 5.81 -2.45
CA VAL A 295 -20.77 5.48 -1.07
C VAL A 295 -22.04 5.15 -0.28
N GLN A 296 -22.19 3.89 0.08
CA GLN A 296 -23.23 3.46 1.00
C GLN A 296 -22.70 3.56 2.44
N VAL A 297 -23.37 4.35 3.28
CA VAL A 297 -23.01 4.48 4.70
C VAL A 297 -23.93 3.62 5.60
N PHE A 298 -23.48 3.30 6.84
CA PHE A 298 -24.22 2.54 7.82
C PHE A 298 -25.48 3.27 8.31
#